data_ab260575aafb56152145729167df4d3f
#
_entry.id   ab260575aafb56152145729167df4d3f
#
_cell.length_a   1.000
_cell.length_b   1.000
_cell.length_c   1.000
_cell.angle_alpha   90.00
_cell.angle_beta   90.00
_cell.angle_gamma   90.00
#
_symmetry.space_group_name_H-M   'P 1'
#
loop_
_entity.id
_entity.type
_entity.pdbx_description
1 polymer ?
#
loop_
_entity_poly.entity_id
_entity_poly.type
_entity_poly.pdbx_seq_one_letter_code
_entity_poly.pdbx_strand_id
1 'polypeptide(L)'
;MKKLKLGLVGCGRMMGTHVKGVKYVDNVEIVAVCDILEQNAKNVAEELGNSPKVYTNYREMVDDIDAVMIALPHDLHFECGMYFAAHNKHILMEKPLCNTERECELLIEACESRNLKLMCAYPVRYWNGIVKLKELVDSGEYGEIIQMSIWTEQLTGAKLGYDDPLGRQWLITNRIGGGQLFSHGCHYVDLMLWFLGNPVSGAHMGTRNGTPWMLREGTSALVMKFENGAVGYHGATWGARGTRLGYDFQIQTEKGLLEYEHTTGEVRFYNGSGDHVPGGGTEKNSYNVLWKREGVTSKETQHEIKHFTECVLEDKTPLTNGRSALQGLRVIWALYNAEENNVLADLRGLGLENA
;
A
#
# COMPACT_ATOMS: atom_id res chain seq x y z
N MET A 1 8.37 15.26 -25.25
CA MET A 1 8.77 13.97 -24.65
C MET A 1 7.71 12.92 -25.00
N LYS A 2 8.10 11.67 -25.17
CA LYS A 2 7.13 10.56 -25.40
C LYS A 2 6.33 10.38 -24.11
N LYS A 3 5.00 10.38 -24.23
CA LYS A 3 4.11 10.06 -23.11
C LYS A 3 3.77 8.58 -23.12
N LEU A 4 3.66 7.97 -21.95
CA LEU A 4 3.15 6.62 -21.79
C LEU A 4 1.64 6.62 -21.97
N LYS A 5 1.14 5.80 -22.90
CA LYS A 5 -0.31 5.59 -23.08
C LYS A 5 -0.81 4.61 -22.04
N LEU A 6 -1.54 5.11 -21.04
CA LEU A 6 -2.05 4.32 -19.90
C LEU A 6 -3.55 4.08 -20.06
N GLY A 7 -3.95 2.82 -19.90
CA GLY A 7 -5.34 2.41 -19.76
C GLY A 7 -5.71 2.24 -18.29
N LEU A 8 -6.95 2.55 -17.93
CA LEU A 8 -7.49 2.35 -16.57
C LEU A 8 -8.56 1.27 -16.60
N VAL A 9 -8.44 0.25 -15.74
CA VAL A 9 -9.39 -0.85 -15.61
C VAL A 9 -9.94 -0.91 -14.18
N GLY A 10 -11.28 -0.86 -14.05
CA GLY A 10 -11.98 -0.72 -12.78
C GLY A 10 -12.11 0.74 -12.37
N CYS A 11 -13.17 1.41 -12.83
CA CYS A 11 -13.43 2.84 -12.60
C CYS A 11 -14.21 3.09 -11.30
N GLY A 12 -13.92 2.32 -10.25
CA GLY A 12 -14.52 2.45 -8.94
C GLY A 12 -13.88 3.55 -8.08
N ARG A 13 -14.16 3.51 -6.77
CA ARG A 13 -13.71 4.52 -5.80
C ARG A 13 -12.18 4.72 -5.78
N MET A 14 -11.38 3.63 -5.89
CA MET A 14 -9.93 3.77 -5.87
C MET A 14 -9.41 4.45 -7.13
N MET A 15 -9.94 4.09 -8.28
CA MET A 15 -9.59 4.76 -9.52
C MET A 15 -9.87 6.27 -9.49
N GLY A 16 -10.98 6.70 -8.87
CA GLY A 16 -11.24 8.14 -8.67
C GLY A 16 -10.16 8.85 -7.82
N THR A 17 -9.45 8.12 -6.95
CA THR A 17 -8.29 8.68 -6.23
C THR A 17 -7.08 8.80 -7.16
N HIS A 18 -6.81 7.79 -7.97
CA HIS A 18 -5.70 7.80 -8.93
C HIS A 18 -5.88 8.84 -10.03
N VAL A 19 -7.09 9.02 -10.52
CA VAL A 19 -7.44 10.06 -11.52
C VAL A 19 -7.10 11.46 -11.03
N LYS A 20 -7.31 11.74 -9.73
CA LYS A 20 -6.88 13.02 -9.15
C LYS A 20 -5.36 13.17 -9.14
N GLY A 21 -4.64 12.09 -8.88
CA GLY A 21 -3.18 12.07 -8.88
C GLY A 21 -2.59 12.19 -10.28
N VAL A 22 -3.15 11.47 -11.26
CA VAL A 22 -2.61 11.43 -12.64
C VAL A 22 -2.54 12.81 -13.31
N LYS A 23 -3.42 13.74 -12.93
CA LYS A 23 -3.43 15.13 -13.43
C LYS A 23 -2.14 15.91 -13.15
N TYR A 24 -1.32 15.43 -12.22
CA TYR A 24 -0.02 16.03 -11.85
C TYR A 24 1.17 15.26 -12.46
N VAL A 25 0.94 14.38 -13.43
CA VAL A 25 1.98 13.55 -14.05
C VAL A 25 2.08 13.89 -15.55
N ASP A 26 3.10 14.59 -15.95
CA ASP A 26 3.22 15.16 -17.31
C ASP A 26 3.53 14.13 -18.40
N ASN A 27 4.22 13.03 -18.05
CA ASN A 27 4.75 12.03 -18.96
C ASN A 27 3.81 10.83 -19.18
N VAL A 28 2.55 10.93 -18.74
CA VAL A 28 1.50 9.94 -18.94
C VAL A 28 0.31 10.54 -19.70
N GLU A 29 -0.38 9.72 -20.47
CA GLU A 29 -1.64 10.07 -21.11
C GLU A 29 -2.64 8.94 -20.89
N ILE A 30 -3.79 9.25 -20.30
CA ILE A 30 -4.87 8.27 -20.17
C ILE A 30 -5.64 8.23 -21.49
N VAL A 31 -5.51 7.13 -22.22
CA VAL A 31 -6.10 6.97 -23.56
C VAL A 31 -7.34 6.08 -23.57
N ALA A 32 -7.53 5.25 -22.53
CA ALA A 32 -8.64 4.32 -22.41
C ALA A 32 -9.06 4.15 -20.95
N VAL A 33 -10.36 4.00 -20.71
CA VAL A 33 -10.97 3.69 -19.43
C VAL A 33 -11.97 2.55 -19.58
N CYS A 34 -11.99 1.61 -18.63
CA CYS A 34 -12.85 0.44 -18.68
C CYS A 34 -13.49 0.13 -17.34
N ASP A 35 -14.80 -0.09 -17.33
CA ASP A 35 -15.55 -0.66 -16.22
C ASP A 35 -16.73 -1.45 -16.77
N ILE A 36 -17.08 -2.55 -16.13
CA ILE A 36 -18.24 -3.36 -16.53
C ILE A 36 -19.56 -2.56 -16.49
N LEU A 37 -19.58 -1.52 -15.65
CA LEU A 37 -20.62 -0.51 -15.61
C LEU A 37 -20.16 0.70 -16.44
N GLU A 38 -20.66 0.83 -17.64
CA GLU A 38 -20.28 1.88 -18.58
C GLU A 38 -20.32 3.28 -17.95
N GLN A 39 -21.28 3.52 -17.05
CA GLN A 39 -21.43 4.83 -16.36
C GLN A 39 -20.22 5.17 -15.49
N ASN A 40 -19.60 4.18 -14.81
CA ASN A 40 -18.39 4.41 -14.03
C ASN A 40 -17.23 4.86 -14.92
N ALA A 41 -17.05 4.18 -16.06
CA ALA A 41 -16.02 4.55 -17.03
C ALA A 41 -16.27 5.94 -17.63
N LYS A 42 -17.51 6.28 -17.97
CA LYS A 42 -17.90 7.63 -18.44
C LYS A 42 -17.61 8.71 -17.41
N ASN A 43 -17.93 8.49 -16.13
CA ASN A 43 -17.66 9.45 -15.07
C ASN A 43 -16.14 9.72 -14.93
N VAL A 44 -15.32 8.67 -15.03
CA VAL A 44 -13.85 8.81 -15.01
C VAL A 44 -13.35 9.55 -16.24
N ALA A 45 -13.89 9.26 -17.43
CA ALA A 45 -13.54 9.96 -18.67
C ALA A 45 -13.87 11.46 -18.61
N GLU A 46 -15.02 11.82 -18.05
CA GLU A 46 -15.43 13.22 -17.81
C GLU A 46 -14.49 13.91 -16.80
N GLU A 47 -14.14 13.23 -15.70
CA GLU A 47 -13.21 13.79 -14.70
C GLU A 47 -11.81 14.02 -15.27
N LEU A 48 -11.33 13.18 -16.17
CA LEU A 48 -10.05 13.33 -16.87
C LEU A 48 -10.05 14.51 -17.85
N GLY A 49 -11.16 14.76 -18.56
CA GLY A 49 -11.34 15.90 -19.46
C GLY A 49 -10.58 15.81 -20.79
N ASN A 50 -9.84 14.72 -21.05
CA ASN A 50 -9.07 14.50 -22.27
C ASN A 50 -9.74 13.52 -23.26
N SER A 51 -10.99 13.14 -23.01
CA SER A 51 -11.80 12.26 -23.85
C SER A 51 -11.17 10.89 -24.17
N PRO A 52 -10.74 10.12 -23.17
CA PRO A 52 -10.25 8.77 -23.39
C PRO A 52 -11.36 7.88 -23.96
N LYS A 53 -10.99 6.83 -24.70
CA LYS A 53 -11.97 5.84 -25.18
C LYS A 53 -12.60 5.10 -23.99
N VAL A 54 -13.90 4.87 -24.05
CA VAL A 54 -14.67 4.18 -23.00
C VAL A 54 -14.97 2.76 -23.43
N TYR A 55 -14.66 1.79 -22.57
CA TYR A 55 -14.85 0.36 -22.78
C TYR A 55 -15.66 -0.27 -21.64
N THR A 56 -16.39 -1.33 -21.92
CA THR A 56 -17.04 -2.20 -20.93
C THR A 56 -16.34 -3.55 -20.80
N ASN A 57 -15.46 -3.88 -21.74
CA ASN A 57 -14.63 -5.08 -21.71
C ASN A 57 -13.16 -4.66 -21.90
N TYR A 58 -12.32 -4.88 -20.86
CA TYR A 58 -10.91 -4.49 -20.87
C TYR A 58 -10.09 -5.15 -21.99
N ARG A 59 -10.56 -6.27 -22.54
CA ARG A 59 -9.87 -6.98 -23.64
C ARG A 59 -9.86 -6.18 -24.94
N GLU A 60 -10.80 -5.28 -25.11
CA GLU A 60 -10.94 -4.47 -26.33
C GLU A 60 -10.01 -3.24 -26.36
N MET A 61 -9.46 -2.84 -25.19
CA MET A 61 -8.60 -1.66 -25.11
C MET A 61 -7.11 -1.96 -25.34
N VAL A 62 -6.74 -3.21 -25.48
CA VAL A 62 -5.34 -3.68 -25.46
C VAL A 62 -4.47 -3.02 -26.56
N ASP A 63 -5.01 -2.77 -27.72
CA ASP A 63 -4.26 -2.18 -28.84
C ASP A 63 -4.05 -0.65 -28.71
N ASP A 64 -4.80 0.01 -27.86
CA ASP A 64 -4.72 1.46 -27.67
C ASP A 64 -3.64 1.88 -26.64
N ILE A 65 -3.17 0.98 -25.78
CA ILE A 65 -2.37 1.28 -24.59
C ILE A 65 -0.96 0.69 -24.64
N ASP A 66 -0.02 1.32 -23.94
CA ASP A 66 1.32 0.77 -23.67
C ASP A 66 1.35 0.07 -22.30
N ALA A 67 0.59 0.57 -21.34
CA ALA A 67 0.50 0.07 -19.99
C ALA A 67 -0.93 0.13 -19.45
N VAL A 68 -1.22 -0.63 -18.40
CA VAL A 68 -2.53 -0.65 -17.74
C VAL A 68 -2.38 -0.41 -16.24
N MET A 69 -3.30 0.36 -15.66
CA MET A 69 -3.53 0.44 -14.23
C MET A 69 -4.81 -0.34 -13.90
N ILE A 70 -4.69 -1.31 -12.99
CA ILE A 70 -5.79 -2.23 -12.63
C ILE A 70 -6.22 -1.95 -11.19
N ALA A 71 -7.50 -1.58 -11.00
CA ALA A 71 -8.12 -1.32 -9.70
C ALA A 71 -9.46 -2.05 -9.58
N LEU A 72 -9.39 -3.36 -9.68
CA LEU A 72 -10.51 -4.29 -9.59
C LEU A 72 -10.67 -4.86 -8.17
N PRO A 73 -11.74 -5.62 -7.86
CA PRO A 73 -11.76 -6.51 -6.70
C PRO A 73 -10.58 -7.50 -6.76
N HIS A 74 -10.01 -7.83 -5.59
CA HIS A 74 -8.73 -8.56 -5.47
C HIS A 74 -8.71 -9.89 -6.25
N ASP A 75 -9.81 -10.63 -6.25
CA ASP A 75 -9.97 -11.92 -6.95
C ASP A 75 -9.90 -11.82 -8.49
N LEU A 76 -9.99 -10.62 -9.03
CA LEU A 76 -9.91 -10.37 -10.48
C LEU A 76 -8.53 -9.85 -10.92
N HIS A 77 -7.63 -9.57 -9.99
CA HIS A 77 -6.30 -9.04 -10.29
C HIS A 77 -5.50 -10.00 -11.16
N PHE A 78 -5.47 -11.27 -10.78
CA PHE A 78 -4.69 -12.29 -11.48
C PHE A 78 -5.14 -12.47 -12.94
N GLU A 79 -6.42 -12.71 -13.19
CA GLU A 79 -6.93 -12.93 -14.56
C GLU A 79 -6.66 -11.71 -15.46
N CYS A 80 -6.98 -10.52 -14.94
CA CYS A 80 -6.80 -9.28 -15.67
C CYS A 80 -5.31 -9.00 -15.95
N GLY A 81 -4.45 -9.17 -14.93
CA GLY A 81 -3.00 -9.00 -15.07
C GLY A 81 -2.38 -9.97 -16.07
N MET A 82 -2.75 -11.25 -16.02
CA MET A 82 -2.27 -12.26 -16.96
C MET A 82 -2.68 -11.95 -18.41
N TYR A 83 -3.90 -11.43 -18.61
CA TYR A 83 -4.34 -11.01 -19.93
C TYR A 83 -3.44 -9.92 -20.51
N PHE A 84 -3.17 -8.85 -19.76
CA PHE A 84 -2.33 -7.76 -20.22
C PHE A 84 -0.85 -8.15 -20.35
N ALA A 85 -0.33 -8.99 -19.47
CA ALA A 85 1.02 -9.55 -19.60
C ALA A 85 1.16 -10.36 -20.90
N ALA A 86 0.17 -11.20 -21.24
CA ALA A 86 0.17 -11.98 -22.48
C ALA A 86 0.15 -11.10 -23.75
N HIS A 87 -0.36 -9.85 -23.63
CA HIS A 87 -0.39 -8.87 -24.73
C HIS A 87 0.74 -7.82 -24.62
N ASN A 88 1.80 -8.12 -23.89
CA ASN A 88 2.99 -7.28 -23.75
C ASN A 88 2.70 -5.86 -23.21
N LYS A 89 1.81 -5.73 -22.23
CA LYS A 89 1.50 -4.45 -21.58
C LYS A 89 2.14 -4.41 -20.19
N HIS A 90 2.78 -3.27 -19.85
CA HIS A 90 3.25 -3.00 -18.51
C HIS A 90 2.06 -2.85 -17.55
N ILE A 91 2.24 -3.20 -16.26
CA ILE A 91 1.13 -3.31 -15.31
C ILE A 91 1.43 -2.54 -14.03
N LEU A 92 0.56 -1.60 -13.67
CA LEU A 92 0.43 -1.03 -12.34
C LEU A 92 -0.81 -1.65 -11.70
N MET A 93 -0.60 -2.57 -10.75
CA MET A 93 -1.67 -3.33 -10.09
C MET A 93 -2.00 -2.73 -8.74
N GLU A 94 -3.28 -2.45 -8.47
CA GLU A 94 -3.70 -2.15 -7.11
C GLU A 94 -3.35 -3.30 -6.15
N LYS A 95 -3.15 -2.94 -4.89
CA LYS A 95 -2.84 -3.91 -3.84
C LYS A 95 -4.10 -4.67 -3.36
N PRO A 96 -3.93 -5.87 -2.82
CA PRO A 96 -2.73 -6.71 -2.88
C PRO A 96 -2.48 -7.19 -4.31
N LEU A 97 -1.25 -7.61 -4.63
CA LEU A 97 -0.88 -8.00 -5.98
C LEU A 97 -1.83 -9.08 -6.56
N CYS A 98 -2.01 -10.20 -5.82
CA CYS A 98 -3.04 -11.22 -6.06
C CYS A 98 -3.48 -11.85 -4.73
N ASN A 99 -4.45 -12.76 -4.76
CA ASN A 99 -4.99 -13.40 -3.56
C ASN A 99 -4.19 -14.61 -3.06
N THR A 100 -3.39 -15.23 -3.92
CA THR A 100 -2.58 -16.41 -3.57
C THR A 100 -1.13 -16.24 -4.01
N GLU A 101 -0.21 -16.93 -3.33
CA GLU A 101 1.21 -16.95 -3.68
C GLU A 101 1.43 -17.44 -5.12
N ARG A 102 0.74 -18.51 -5.51
CA ARG A 102 0.87 -19.09 -6.86
C ARG A 102 0.41 -18.12 -7.96
N GLU A 103 -0.64 -17.37 -7.73
CA GLU A 103 -1.09 -16.33 -8.68
C GLU A 103 -0.04 -15.23 -8.81
N CYS A 104 0.55 -14.78 -7.68
CA CYS A 104 1.62 -13.78 -7.72
C CYS A 104 2.83 -14.28 -8.52
N GLU A 105 3.31 -15.51 -8.25
CA GLU A 105 4.44 -16.11 -8.96
C GLU A 105 4.20 -16.19 -10.47
N LEU A 106 3.04 -16.69 -10.88
CA LEU A 106 2.68 -16.81 -12.30
C LEU A 106 2.60 -15.45 -13.00
N LEU A 107 2.05 -14.44 -12.35
CA LEU A 107 1.97 -13.09 -12.91
C LEU A 107 3.35 -12.45 -13.03
N ILE A 108 4.20 -12.63 -12.00
CA ILE A 108 5.59 -12.16 -12.02
C ILE A 108 6.37 -12.82 -13.17
N GLU A 109 6.33 -14.15 -13.25
CA GLU A 109 6.99 -14.92 -14.33
C GLU A 109 6.50 -14.48 -15.73
N ALA A 110 5.19 -14.26 -15.89
CA ALA A 110 4.61 -13.79 -17.13
C ALA A 110 5.11 -12.40 -17.55
N CYS A 111 5.30 -11.50 -16.58
CA CYS A 111 5.83 -10.16 -16.84
C CYS A 111 7.35 -10.20 -17.09
N GLU A 112 8.12 -10.88 -16.26
CA GLU A 112 9.58 -10.96 -16.37
C GLU A 112 10.04 -11.62 -17.69
N SER A 113 9.38 -12.73 -18.08
CA SER A 113 9.69 -13.41 -19.35
C SER A 113 9.48 -12.54 -20.59
N ARG A 114 8.79 -11.41 -20.45
CA ARG A 114 8.50 -10.44 -21.51
C ARG A 114 9.13 -9.07 -21.29
N ASN A 115 9.99 -8.95 -20.29
CA ASN A 115 10.60 -7.68 -19.86
C ASN A 115 9.56 -6.57 -19.58
N LEU A 116 8.43 -6.95 -18.98
CA LEU A 116 7.37 -6.01 -18.59
C LEU A 116 7.58 -5.51 -17.18
N LYS A 117 7.29 -4.24 -16.96
CA LYS A 117 7.26 -3.68 -15.59
C LYS A 117 5.93 -4.08 -14.93
N LEU A 118 6.05 -4.80 -13.82
CA LEU A 118 4.96 -5.11 -12.91
C LEU A 118 5.22 -4.38 -11.60
N MET A 119 4.36 -3.43 -11.27
CA MET A 119 4.42 -2.64 -10.06
C MET A 119 3.14 -2.82 -9.25
N CYS A 120 3.26 -3.07 -7.95
CA CYS A 120 2.12 -3.06 -7.02
C CYS A 120 1.92 -1.66 -6.45
N ALA A 121 0.69 -1.18 -6.43
CA ALA A 121 0.34 0.15 -5.93
C ALA A 121 0.40 0.18 -4.38
N TYR A 122 1.55 0.56 -3.86
CA TYR A 122 1.78 0.86 -2.46
C TYR A 122 2.03 2.36 -2.26
N PRO A 123 1.00 3.23 -2.45
CA PRO A 123 1.16 4.69 -2.43
C PRO A 123 1.81 5.23 -1.16
N VAL A 124 1.65 4.54 -0.03
CA VAL A 124 2.22 4.97 1.27
C VAL A 124 3.75 5.07 1.18
N ARG A 125 4.42 4.20 0.40
CA ARG A 125 5.87 4.26 0.17
C ARG A 125 6.33 5.54 -0.54
N TYR A 126 5.42 6.18 -1.25
CA TYR A 126 5.67 7.37 -2.05
C TYR A 126 5.16 8.67 -1.40
N TRP A 127 4.53 8.61 -0.23
CA TRP A 127 4.14 9.80 0.50
C TRP A 127 5.37 10.61 0.90
N ASN A 128 5.36 11.90 0.60
CA ASN A 128 6.52 12.76 0.86
C ASN A 128 7.02 12.70 2.31
N GLY A 129 6.11 12.60 3.28
CA GLY A 129 6.47 12.45 4.69
C GLY A 129 7.15 11.12 5.00
N ILE A 130 6.73 10.02 4.36
CA ILE A 130 7.36 8.70 4.51
C ILE A 130 8.73 8.67 3.82
N VAL A 131 8.84 9.24 2.62
CA VAL A 131 10.13 9.39 1.93
C VAL A 131 11.09 10.21 2.78
N LYS A 132 10.62 11.34 3.35
CA LYS A 132 11.44 12.16 4.26
C LYS A 132 11.86 11.41 5.51
N LEU A 133 10.96 10.63 6.11
CA LEU A 133 11.28 9.79 7.27
C LEU A 133 12.38 8.76 6.92
N LYS A 134 12.29 8.13 5.74
CA LYS A 134 13.31 7.19 5.25
C LYS A 134 14.67 7.86 5.02
N GLU A 135 14.68 9.04 4.39
CA GLU A 135 15.91 9.83 4.22
C GLU A 135 16.61 10.13 5.54
N LEU A 136 15.84 10.52 6.58
CA LEU A 136 16.38 10.82 7.92
C LEU A 136 16.96 9.56 8.58
N VAL A 137 16.29 8.43 8.46
CA VAL A 137 16.79 7.14 8.96
C VAL A 137 18.06 6.74 8.22
N ASP A 138 18.07 6.78 6.89
CA ASP A 138 19.20 6.35 6.05
C ASP A 138 20.41 7.28 6.19
N SER A 139 20.24 8.50 6.67
CA SER A 139 21.35 9.42 6.95
C SER A 139 22.27 8.93 8.07
N GLY A 140 21.79 8.02 8.94
CA GLY A 140 22.52 7.56 10.12
C GLY A 140 22.63 8.61 11.23
N GLU A 141 22.13 9.85 11.02
CA GLU A 141 22.24 10.95 11.98
C GLU A 141 21.57 10.62 13.32
N TYR A 142 20.47 9.86 13.27
CA TYR A 142 19.64 9.55 14.44
C TYR A 142 20.03 8.24 15.13
N GLY A 143 21.03 7.52 14.63
CA GLY A 143 21.48 6.22 15.14
C GLY A 143 20.60 5.06 14.67
N GLU A 144 20.83 3.87 15.22
CA GLU A 144 20.11 2.65 14.83
C GLU A 144 18.64 2.67 15.23
N ILE A 145 17.79 2.02 14.44
CA ILE A 145 16.38 1.86 14.75
C ILE A 145 16.22 0.80 15.85
N ILE A 146 15.51 1.17 16.92
CA ILE A 146 15.13 0.27 18.00
C ILE A 146 13.76 -0.34 17.75
N GLN A 147 12.79 0.51 17.35
CA GLN A 147 11.40 0.12 17.12
C GLN A 147 10.75 0.98 16.05
N MET A 148 9.90 0.38 15.24
CA MET A 148 8.96 1.08 14.38
C MET A 148 7.52 0.74 14.76
N SER A 149 6.70 1.74 15.06
CA SER A 149 5.29 1.59 15.38
C SER A 149 4.43 2.30 14.34
N ILE A 150 3.45 1.60 13.78
CA ILE A 150 2.51 2.14 12.79
C ILE A 150 1.09 1.97 13.33
N TRP A 151 0.31 3.05 13.28
CA TRP A 151 -1.09 3.05 13.67
C TRP A 151 -1.96 3.44 12.49
N THR A 152 -3.02 2.64 12.21
CA THR A 152 -3.97 2.92 11.14
C THR A 152 -5.39 2.67 11.61
N GLU A 153 -6.06 3.74 12.01
CA GLU A 153 -7.37 3.69 12.63
C GLU A 153 -8.41 4.36 11.73
N GLN A 154 -9.37 3.58 11.26
CA GLN A 154 -10.41 4.03 10.34
C GLN A 154 -11.78 3.49 10.74
N LEU A 155 -12.82 4.24 10.46
CA LEU A 155 -14.18 3.72 10.41
C LEU A 155 -14.53 3.37 8.97
N THR A 156 -14.45 2.10 8.64
CA THR A 156 -14.81 1.54 7.34
C THR A 156 -16.05 0.67 7.53
N GLY A 157 -17.04 0.76 6.66
CA GLY A 157 -18.18 -0.15 6.68
C GLY A 157 -19.42 0.36 7.41
N ALA A 158 -19.36 1.19 8.46
CA ALA A 158 -20.57 1.77 9.04
C ALA A 158 -21.29 2.75 8.07
N LYS A 159 -20.54 3.30 7.10
CA LYS A 159 -21.07 4.04 5.95
C LYS A 159 -21.24 3.17 4.70
N LEU A 160 -20.77 1.93 4.76
CA LEU A 160 -20.89 0.94 3.72
C LEU A 160 -22.23 0.24 3.91
N GLY A 161 -23.35 0.92 3.84
CA GLY A 161 -24.65 0.25 3.95
C GLY A 161 -24.60 -1.08 3.20
N TYR A 162 -25.20 -2.12 3.75
CA TYR A 162 -25.41 -3.41 3.09
C TYR A 162 -26.09 -3.27 1.71
N ASP A 163 -26.53 -2.05 1.40
CA ASP A 163 -27.26 -1.65 0.20
C ASP A 163 -26.39 -0.99 -0.87
N ASP A 164 -25.05 -1.03 -0.77
CA ASP A 164 -24.15 -0.64 -1.88
C ASP A 164 -23.89 -1.85 -2.79
N PRO A 165 -24.73 -2.10 -3.82
CA PRO A 165 -24.68 -3.32 -4.63
C PRO A 165 -23.40 -3.46 -5.45
N LEU A 166 -22.58 -2.40 -5.56
CA LEU A 166 -21.45 -2.35 -6.51
C LEU A 166 -20.11 -1.99 -5.89
N GLY A 167 -20.12 -1.32 -4.73
CA GLY A 167 -18.88 -0.73 -4.26
C GLY A 167 -18.06 -1.64 -3.36
N ARG A 168 -18.68 -2.43 -2.49
CA ARG A 168 -17.95 -2.99 -1.35
C ARG A 168 -18.44 -4.34 -0.85
N GLN A 169 -19.36 -4.98 -1.57
CA GLN A 169 -19.77 -6.35 -1.27
C GLN A 169 -18.58 -7.32 -1.28
N TRP A 170 -17.53 -7.02 -2.06
CA TRP A 170 -16.32 -7.83 -2.09
C TRP A 170 -15.59 -7.86 -0.73
N LEU A 171 -15.69 -6.82 0.12
CA LEU A 171 -15.14 -6.81 1.48
C LEU A 171 -15.81 -7.79 2.44
N ILE A 172 -17.06 -8.20 2.15
CA ILE A 172 -17.83 -9.12 2.97
C ILE A 172 -17.85 -10.54 2.41
N THR A 173 -17.05 -10.81 1.40
CA THR A 173 -16.96 -12.11 0.71
C THR A 173 -15.54 -12.66 0.73
N ASN A 174 -15.36 -13.93 0.34
CA ASN A 174 -14.04 -14.54 0.16
C ASN A 174 -13.18 -13.87 -0.95
N ARG A 175 -13.76 -12.97 -1.74
CA ARG A 175 -13.08 -12.25 -2.83
C ARG A 175 -11.94 -11.36 -2.36
N ILE A 176 -11.99 -10.91 -1.09
CA ILE A 176 -10.94 -10.08 -0.49
C ILE A 176 -9.62 -10.84 -0.25
N GLY A 177 -9.64 -12.18 -0.20
CA GLY A 177 -8.45 -13.01 0.03
C GLY A 177 -7.95 -13.07 1.48
N GLY A 178 -8.40 -12.15 2.35
CA GLY A 178 -7.97 -12.06 3.75
C GLY A 178 -8.81 -11.05 4.53
N GLY A 179 -8.27 -10.57 5.65
CA GLY A 179 -8.87 -9.53 6.48
C GLY A 179 -8.23 -8.15 6.29
N GLN A 180 -8.24 -7.36 7.36
CA GLN A 180 -7.64 -6.03 7.38
C GLN A 180 -6.12 -6.10 7.13
N LEU A 181 -5.42 -7.06 7.74
CA LEU A 181 -3.98 -7.25 7.54
C LEU A 181 -3.64 -7.49 6.07
N PHE A 182 -4.36 -8.37 5.40
CA PHE A 182 -4.11 -8.68 3.99
C PHE A 182 -4.50 -7.53 3.05
N SER A 183 -5.70 -6.97 3.24
CA SER A 183 -6.25 -5.96 2.33
C SER A 183 -5.65 -4.57 2.51
N HIS A 184 -5.26 -4.20 3.73
CA HIS A 184 -4.74 -2.87 4.05
C HIS A 184 -3.38 -2.92 4.75
N GLY A 185 -3.18 -3.89 5.64
CA GLY A 185 -1.92 -4.09 6.34
C GLY A 185 -0.74 -4.39 5.43
N CYS A 186 -0.98 -4.88 4.20
CA CYS A 186 0.07 -5.12 3.21
C CYS A 186 0.93 -3.87 2.92
N HIS A 187 0.36 -2.67 2.95
CA HIS A 187 1.13 -1.42 2.85
C HIS A 187 2.17 -1.26 3.97
N TYR A 188 1.81 -1.67 5.17
CA TYR A 188 2.61 -1.43 6.38
C TYR A 188 3.60 -2.55 6.64
N VAL A 189 3.27 -3.78 6.25
CA VAL A 189 4.25 -4.87 6.17
C VAL A 189 5.34 -4.53 5.17
N ASP A 190 4.98 -4.04 3.98
CA ASP A 190 5.94 -3.55 2.98
C ASP A 190 6.84 -2.43 3.53
N LEU A 191 6.26 -1.44 4.25
CA LEU A 191 7.05 -0.38 4.90
C LEU A 191 8.00 -0.93 5.95
N MET A 192 7.56 -1.85 6.81
CA MET A 192 8.42 -2.43 7.84
C MET A 192 9.60 -3.17 7.21
N LEU A 193 9.37 -3.95 6.14
CA LEU A 193 10.46 -4.61 5.41
C LEU A 193 11.43 -3.59 4.79
N TRP A 194 10.91 -2.46 4.30
CA TRP A 194 11.73 -1.42 3.70
C TRP A 194 12.58 -0.63 4.72
N PHE A 195 12.04 -0.36 5.91
CA PHE A 195 12.73 0.38 6.95
C PHE A 195 13.65 -0.50 7.81
N LEU A 196 13.20 -1.71 8.15
CA LEU A 196 13.82 -2.55 9.16
C LEU A 196 14.63 -3.73 8.57
N GLY A 197 14.45 -4.01 7.27
CA GLY A 197 15.17 -5.08 6.57
C GLY A 197 14.54 -6.46 6.76
N ASN A 198 15.37 -7.46 7.09
CA ASN A 198 14.98 -8.87 7.12
C ASN A 198 14.21 -9.24 8.38
N PRO A 199 12.96 -9.74 8.26
CA PRO A 199 12.21 -10.23 9.40
C PRO A 199 12.72 -11.61 9.84
N VAL A 200 12.65 -11.89 11.14
CA VAL A 200 13.05 -13.19 11.73
C VAL A 200 11.83 -13.97 12.20
N SER A 201 10.95 -13.32 12.96
CA SER A 201 9.75 -13.94 13.52
C SER A 201 8.68 -12.91 13.77
N GLY A 202 7.43 -13.36 13.91
CA GLY A 202 6.34 -12.45 14.21
C GLY A 202 5.11 -13.16 14.75
N ALA A 203 4.17 -12.35 15.22
CA ALA A 203 2.85 -12.78 15.65
C ALA A 203 1.79 -11.82 15.13
N HIS A 204 0.64 -12.35 14.79
CA HIS A 204 -0.56 -11.60 14.44
C HIS A 204 -1.71 -12.05 15.33
N MET A 205 -2.55 -11.10 15.70
CA MET A 205 -3.83 -11.35 16.38
C MET A 205 -4.90 -10.49 15.76
N GLY A 206 -5.90 -11.15 15.19
CA GLY A 206 -7.04 -10.51 14.54
C GLY A 206 -8.34 -10.68 15.31
N THR A 207 -9.25 -9.71 15.17
CA THR A 207 -10.61 -9.82 15.66
C THR A 207 -11.61 -9.18 14.71
N ARG A 208 -12.83 -9.72 14.72
CA ARG A 208 -13.99 -9.17 14.00
C ARG A 208 -14.83 -8.22 14.86
N ASN A 209 -14.45 -8.02 16.12
CA ASN A 209 -15.14 -7.09 17.00
C ASN A 209 -15.12 -5.68 16.38
N GLY A 210 -16.30 -5.05 16.27
CA GLY A 210 -16.44 -3.77 15.58
C GLY A 210 -16.65 -3.85 14.06
N THR A 211 -16.40 -5.01 13.44
CA THR A 211 -16.57 -5.27 12.00
C THR A 211 -17.28 -6.59 11.72
N PRO A 212 -18.48 -6.85 12.28
CA PRO A 212 -19.14 -8.16 12.23
C PRO A 212 -19.54 -8.59 10.80
N TRP A 213 -19.55 -7.65 9.84
CA TRP A 213 -19.83 -7.92 8.44
C TRP A 213 -18.66 -8.55 7.68
N MET A 214 -17.45 -8.53 8.23
CA MET A 214 -16.28 -9.14 7.58
C MET A 214 -16.21 -10.65 7.87
N LEU A 215 -15.68 -11.41 6.92
CA LEU A 215 -15.43 -12.85 7.10
C LEU A 215 -14.17 -13.12 7.92
N ARG A 216 -13.13 -12.27 7.75
CA ARG A 216 -11.91 -12.26 8.56
C ARG A 216 -11.84 -11.00 9.42
N GLU A 217 -10.72 -10.79 10.09
CA GLU A 217 -10.52 -9.67 11.01
C GLU A 217 -10.65 -8.31 10.33
N GLY A 218 -11.28 -7.39 11.04
CA GLY A 218 -11.29 -5.97 10.70
C GLY A 218 -10.44 -5.14 11.66
N THR A 219 -9.97 -5.77 12.74
CA THR A 219 -8.98 -5.20 13.67
C THR A 219 -7.82 -6.18 13.77
N SER A 220 -6.60 -5.67 13.64
CA SER A 220 -5.36 -6.42 13.49
C SER A 220 -4.27 -5.83 14.38
N ALA A 221 -3.54 -6.68 15.09
CA ALA A 221 -2.33 -6.34 15.81
C ALA A 221 -1.19 -7.25 15.34
N LEU A 222 -0.12 -6.66 14.82
CA LEU A 222 1.05 -7.33 14.29
C LEU A 222 2.29 -6.90 15.04
N VAL A 223 3.14 -7.86 15.40
CA VAL A 223 4.50 -7.62 15.91
C VAL A 223 5.48 -8.48 15.14
N MET A 224 6.60 -7.89 14.70
CA MET A 224 7.69 -8.60 14.02
C MET A 224 9.04 -8.24 14.64
N LYS A 225 9.93 -9.22 14.73
CA LYS A 225 11.35 -9.04 15.08
C LYS A 225 12.19 -9.12 13.81
N PHE A 226 13.21 -8.27 13.72
CA PHE A 226 14.12 -8.15 12.58
C PHE A 226 15.55 -8.58 12.93
N GLU A 227 16.38 -8.92 11.93
CA GLU A 227 17.76 -9.39 12.12
C GLU A 227 18.65 -8.38 12.81
N ASN A 228 18.46 -7.09 12.55
CA ASN A 228 19.16 -5.99 13.24
C ASN A 228 18.75 -5.79 14.70
N GLY A 229 17.85 -6.64 15.21
CA GLY A 229 17.32 -6.56 16.58
C GLY A 229 16.12 -5.65 16.76
N ALA A 230 15.75 -4.84 15.79
CA ALA A 230 14.59 -3.95 15.85
C ALA A 230 13.26 -4.72 15.94
N VAL A 231 12.24 -4.06 16.48
CA VAL A 231 10.87 -4.57 16.55
C VAL A 231 9.95 -3.68 15.75
N GLY A 232 9.18 -4.27 14.84
CA GLY A 232 8.10 -3.61 14.10
C GLY A 232 6.74 -3.92 14.74
N TYR A 233 5.88 -2.90 14.87
CA TYR A 233 4.52 -3.03 15.35
C TYR A 233 3.53 -2.35 14.41
N HIS A 234 2.41 -3.00 14.10
CA HIS A 234 1.30 -2.39 13.40
C HIS A 234 0.00 -2.68 14.11
N GLY A 235 -0.65 -1.63 14.61
CA GLY A 235 -1.99 -1.67 15.16
C GLY A 235 -2.99 -1.03 14.20
N ALA A 236 -4.04 -1.78 13.82
CA ALA A 236 -4.97 -1.34 12.82
C ALA A 236 -6.42 -1.71 13.14
N THR A 237 -7.36 -0.85 12.79
CA THR A 237 -8.77 -1.19 12.85
C THR A 237 -9.59 -0.47 11.77
N TRP A 238 -10.51 -1.19 11.19
CA TRP A 238 -11.58 -0.64 10.36
C TRP A 238 -12.86 -0.37 11.15
N GLY A 239 -12.85 -0.69 12.44
CA GLY A 239 -13.96 -0.48 13.35
C GLY A 239 -13.82 0.72 14.28
N ALA A 240 -12.89 1.64 14.05
CA ALA A 240 -12.66 2.81 14.89
C ALA A 240 -13.89 3.73 14.93
N ARG A 241 -14.40 4.00 16.13
CA ARG A 241 -15.50 4.96 16.36
C ARG A 241 -15.04 6.28 16.93
N GLY A 242 -13.77 6.46 17.00
CA GLY A 242 -13.03 7.65 17.37
C GLY A 242 -11.56 7.33 17.31
N THR A 243 -10.75 8.25 16.83
CA THR A 243 -9.31 8.07 16.72
C THR A 243 -8.59 9.37 17.01
N ARG A 244 -7.41 9.27 17.61
CA ARG A 244 -6.50 10.37 17.79
C ARG A 244 -5.35 10.34 16.79
N LEU A 245 -4.94 9.14 16.38
CA LEU A 245 -3.74 8.92 15.57
C LEU A 245 -4.04 8.88 14.07
N GLY A 246 -5.18 8.30 13.67
CA GLY A 246 -5.53 8.11 12.25
C GLY A 246 -4.48 7.27 11.52
N TYR A 247 -3.53 7.93 10.89
CA TYR A 247 -2.31 7.34 10.32
C TYR A 247 -1.09 7.99 10.97
N ASP A 248 -0.34 7.18 11.71
CA ASP A 248 0.81 7.62 12.47
C ASP A 248 1.96 6.62 12.35
N PHE A 249 3.18 7.14 12.13
CA PHE A 249 4.39 6.38 11.87
C PHE A 249 5.49 6.87 12.81
N GLN A 250 5.87 6.03 13.77
CA GLN A 250 6.84 6.34 14.79
C GLN A 250 8.06 5.42 14.66
N ILE A 251 9.26 6.00 14.66
CA ILE A 251 10.53 5.27 14.64
C ILE A 251 11.35 5.72 15.85
N GLN A 252 11.41 4.85 16.85
CA GLN A 252 12.31 5.01 17.98
C GLN A 252 13.72 4.64 17.56
N THR A 253 14.64 5.57 17.73
CA THR A 253 16.07 5.39 17.43
C THR A 253 16.90 5.58 18.69
N GLU A 254 18.22 5.33 18.61
CA GLU A 254 19.15 5.53 19.74
C GLU A 254 19.16 6.98 20.26
N LYS A 255 18.88 7.97 19.41
CA LYS A 255 18.98 9.39 19.79
C LYS A 255 17.63 10.07 20.04
N GLY A 256 16.52 9.39 19.78
CA GLY A 256 15.19 9.94 20.02
C GLY A 256 14.11 9.32 19.14
N LEU A 257 12.97 9.97 19.05
CA LEU A 257 11.82 9.50 18.29
C LEU A 257 11.62 10.36 17.03
N LEU A 258 11.64 9.74 15.86
CA LEU A 258 11.16 10.30 14.61
C LEU A 258 9.70 9.90 14.41
N GLU A 259 8.83 10.86 14.10
CA GLU A 259 7.40 10.63 13.87
C GLU A 259 6.95 11.31 12.59
N TYR A 260 6.15 10.62 11.79
CA TYR A 260 5.34 11.23 10.75
C TYR A 260 3.88 11.05 11.07
N GLU A 261 3.20 12.15 11.39
CA GLU A 261 1.76 12.19 11.58
C GLU A 261 1.08 12.69 10.30
N HIS A 262 0.34 11.79 9.65
CA HIS A 262 -0.25 12.08 8.34
C HIS A 262 -1.32 13.18 8.40
N THR A 263 -2.03 13.32 9.51
CA THR A 263 -3.10 14.33 9.66
C THR A 263 -2.54 15.75 9.67
N THR A 264 -1.46 15.99 10.43
CA THR A 264 -0.76 17.28 10.47
C THR A 264 0.19 17.47 9.27
N GLY A 265 0.62 16.35 8.66
CA GLY A 265 1.60 16.34 7.58
C GLY A 265 3.01 16.70 8.04
N GLU A 266 3.35 16.48 9.31
CA GLU A 266 4.62 16.86 9.88
C GLU A 266 5.51 15.65 10.14
N VAL A 267 6.79 15.77 9.79
CA VAL A 267 7.85 14.91 10.29
C VAL A 267 8.51 15.62 11.47
N ARG A 268 8.48 14.98 12.64
CA ARG A 268 8.93 15.52 13.91
C ARG A 268 10.07 14.69 14.48
N PHE A 269 10.94 15.34 15.21
CA PHE A 269 11.95 14.69 16.03
C PHE A 269 11.79 15.11 17.49
N TYR A 270 11.60 14.13 18.35
CA TYR A 270 11.55 14.27 19.81
C TYR A 270 12.91 13.87 20.36
N ASN A 271 13.67 14.86 20.82
CA ASN A 271 14.98 14.63 21.40
C ASN A 271 14.81 14.02 22.82
N GLY A 272 15.21 12.78 22.99
CA GLY A 272 15.31 12.15 24.28
C GLY A 272 16.49 12.76 25.06
N SER A 273 16.25 13.82 25.85
CA SER A 273 17.18 14.13 26.91
C SER A 273 17.17 12.93 27.86
N GLY A 274 18.28 12.21 28.03
CA GLY A 274 18.36 10.96 28.77
C GLY A 274 17.94 11.00 30.25
N ASP A 275 17.31 12.04 30.72
CA ASP A 275 16.73 12.21 32.04
C ASP A 275 15.33 11.60 32.06
N HIS A 276 15.31 10.29 32.28
CA HIS A 276 14.09 9.61 32.69
C HIS A 276 13.59 10.23 33.99
N VAL A 277 12.47 10.96 33.95
CA VAL A 277 11.78 11.44 35.15
C VAL A 277 10.98 10.27 35.73
N PRO A 278 11.40 9.65 36.85
CA PRO A 278 10.61 8.61 37.48
C PRO A 278 9.26 9.17 37.93
N GLY A 279 8.16 8.51 37.52
CA GLY A 279 6.82 8.90 37.94
C GLY A 279 5.98 9.59 36.88
N GLY A 280 6.43 9.62 35.61
CA GLY A 280 5.59 10.03 34.48
C GLY A 280 5.19 11.50 34.50
N GLY A 281 5.98 12.36 35.14
CA GLY A 281 5.88 13.80 34.97
C GLY A 281 6.25 14.13 33.50
N THR A 282 5.27 14.24 32.68
CA THR A 282 5.39 14.66 31.29
C THR A 282 5.63 16.16 31.23
N GLU A 283 6.85 16.60 31.33
CA GLU A 283 7.20 17.67 30.42
C GLU A 283 6.95 17.10 29.04
N LYS A 284 5.95 17.65 28.36
CA LYS A 284 5.68 17.28 26.97
C LYS A 284 7.01 17.37 26.26
N ASN A 285 7.51 16.23 25.77
CA ASN A 285 8.73 16.19 25.02
C ASN A 285 8.66 17.28 23.95
N SER A 286 9.53 18.27 24.04
CA SER A 286 9.64 19.27 23.01
C SER A 286 10.09 18.54 21.75
N TYR A 287 9.47 18.86 20.63
CA TYR A 287 9.87 18.31 19.34
C TYR A 287 10.27 19.43 18.39
N ASN A 288 11.10 19.09 17.45
CA ASN A 288 11.43 19.91 16.30
C ASN A 288 10.68 19.39 15.08
N VAL A 289 10.03 20.30 14.34
CA VAL A 289 9.47 19.96 13.04
C VAL A 289 10.60 19.96 12.02
N LEU A 290 10.95 18.78 11.50
CA LEU A 290 12.02 18.61 10.52
C LEU A 290 11.53 18.81 9.10
N TRP A 291 10.26 18.53 8.86
CA TRP A 291 9.60 18.71 7.55
C TRP A 291 8.09 18.84 7.74
N LYS A 292 7.45 19.58 6.85
CA LYS A 292 6.00 19.75 6.83
C LYS A 292 5.49 19.72 5.40
N ARG A 293 4.42 18.96 5.18
CA ARG A 293 3.75 18.89 3.89
C ARG A 293 3.11 20.24 3.55
N GLU A 294 3.33 20.68 2.33
CA GLU A 294 2.59 21.80 1.76
C GLU A 294 1.25 21.32 1.20
N GLY A 295 0.18 22.07 1.46
CA GLY A 295 -1.16 21.78 0.93
C GLY A 295 -1.99 20.80 1.75
N VAL A 296 -3.06 20.30 1.13
CA VAL A 296 -4.10 19.48 1.79
C VAL A 296 -3.66 18.00 1.87
N THR A 297 -4.13 17.30 2.91
CA THR A 297 -3.96 15.85 3.07
C THR A 297 -4.56 15.10 1.87
N SER A 298 -3.73 14.38 1.14
CA SER A 298 -4.15 13.53 0.02
C SER A 298 -3.45 12.17 0.10
N LYS A 299 -3.90 11.21 -0.69
CA LYS A 299 -3.20 9.91 -0.81
C LYS A 299 -1.93 9.97 -1.65
N GLU A 300 -1.56 11.12 -2.18
CA GLU A 300 -0.33 11.40 -2.93
C GLU A 300 -0.03 10.35 -4.04
N THR A 301 -1.09 9.82 -4.70
CA THR A 301 -0.95 8.77 -5.72
C THR A 301 -0.22 9.24 -6.98
N GLN A 302 -0.05 10.55 -7.19
CA GLN A 302 0.74 11.10 -8.29
C GLN A 302 2.19 10.62 -8.28
N HIS A 303 2.79 10.41 -7.12
CA HIS A 303 4.19 10.03 -7.01
C HIS A 303 4.42 8.58 -7.43
N GLU A 304 3.53 7.66 -7.08
CA GLU A 304 3.62 6.27 -7.53
C GLU A 304 3.35 6.14 -9.04
N ILE A 305 2.35 6.87 -9.58
CA ILE A 305 2.04 6.87 -11.01
C ILE A 305 3.23 7.44 -11.81
N LYS A 306 3.81 8.53 -11.33
CA LYS A 306 5.02 9.12 -11.92
C LYS A 306 6.17 8.12 -11.93
N HIS A 307 6.45 7.48 -10.78
CA HIS A 307 7.50 6.48 -10.66
C HIS A 307 7.29 5.30 -11.62
N PHE A 308 6.07 4.75 -11.68
CA PHE A 308 5.74 3.69 -12.64
C PHE A 308 6.00 4.13 -14.09
N THR A 309 5.54 5.33 -14.45
CA THR A 309 5.70 5.88 -15.80
C THR A 309 7.19 6.04 -16.15
N GLU A 310 8.00 6.57 -15.24
CA GLU A 310 9.45 6.70 -15.40
C GLU A 310 10.12 5.33 -15.53
N CYS A 311 9.73 4.34 -14.71
CA CYS A 311 10.25 2.98 -14.82
C CYS A 311 9.98 2.34 -16.18
N VAL A 312 8.80 2.59 -16.76
CA VAL A 312 8.48 2.06 -18.10
C VAL A 312 9.28 2.79 -19.18
N LEU A 313 9.33 4.14 -19.13
CA LEU A 313 9.97 4.94 -20.18
C LEU A 313 11.50 4.85 -20.18
N GLU A 314 12.10 4.62 -19.02
CA GLU A 314 13.55 4.60 -18.79
C GLU A 314 14.11 3.19 -18.53
N ASP A 315 13.28 2.16 -18.66
CA ASP A 315 13.61 0.74 -18.41
C ASP A 315 14.18 0.47 -17.01
N LYS A 316 13.65 1.14 -15.99
CA LYS A 316 14.04 0.96 -14.59
C LYS A 316 13.18 -0.08 -13.88
N THR A 317 13.69 -0.66 -12.80
CA THR A 317 12.91 -1.55 -11.93
C THR A 317 12.08 -0.71 -10.95
N PRO A 318 10.75 -0.94 -10.86
CA PRO A 318 9.92 -0.25 -9.86
C PRO A 318 10.32 -0.60 -8.42
N LEU A 319 10.24 0.38 -7.51
CA LEU A 319 10.53 0.17 -6.08
C LEU A 319 9.58 -0.85 -5.44
N THR A 320 8.32 -0.86 -5.86
CA THR A 320 7.31 -1.82 -5.39
C THR A 320 6.99 -2.82 -6.50
N ASN A 321 8.04 -3.45 -7.05
CA ASN A 321 7.88 -4.45 -8.10
C ASN A 321 7.14 -5.70 -7.61
N GLY A 322 6.76 -6.59 -8.54
CA GLY A 322 5.98 -7.79 -8.22
C GLY A 322 6.66 -8.69 -7.18
N ARG A 323 8.00 -8.84 -7.23
CA ARG A 323 8.73 -9.68 -6.27
C ARG A 323 8.72 -9.10 -4.88
N SER A 324 8.98 -7.79 -4.73
CA SER A 324 8.91 -7.13 -3.42
C SER A 324 7.51 -7.18 -2.82
N ALA A 325 6.48 -7.02 -3.64
CA ALA A 325 5.09 -7.16 -3.20
C ALA A 325 4.77 -8.59 -2.73
N LEU A 326 5.27 -9.61 -3.45
CA LEU A 326 5.11 -11.02 -3.07
C LEU A 326 5.77 -11.32 -1.71
N GLN A 327 6.96 -10.78 -1.42
CA GLN A 327 7.60 -10.97 -0.12
C GLN A 327 6.74 -10.43 1.03
N GLY A 328 6.17 -9.23 0.89
CA GLY A 328 5.23 -8.69 1.89
C GLY A 328 3.99 -9.58 2.09
N LEU A 329 3.46 -10.16 1.02
CA LEU A 329 2.32 -11.07 1.11
C LEU A 329 2.71 -12.43 1.73
N ARG A 330 3.90 -12.96 1.45
CA ARG A 330 4.43 -14.17 2.10
C ARG A 330 4.52 -14.00 3.62
N VAL A 331 4.99 -12.84 4.08
CA VAL A 331 4.97 -12.49 5.51
C VAL A 331 3.55 -12.58 6.07
N ILE A 332 2.57 -11.99 5.39
CA ILE A 332 1.18 -12.00 5.85
C ILE A 332 0.60 -13.42 5.90
N TRP A 333 0.82 -14.24 4.87
CA TRP A 333 0.34 -15.63 4.88
C TRP A 333 1.03 -16.47 5.97
N ALA A 334 2.33 -16.28 6.21
CA ALA A 334 3.03 -16.93 7.30
C ALA A 334 2.46 -16.54 8.67
N LEU A 335 2.14 -15.25 8.87
CA LEU A 335 1.51 -14.74 10.08
C LEU A 335 0.11 -15.31 10.30
N TYR A 336 -0.74 -15.37 9.26
CA TYR A 336 -2.05 -15.98 9.37
C TYR A 336 -1.98 -17.47 9.70
N ASN A 337 -1.07 -18.21 9.04
CA ASN A 337 -0.86 -19.63 9.33
C ASN A 337 -0.38 -19.85 10.77
N ALA A 338 0.51 -19.00 11.27
CA ALA A 338 1.01 -19.09 12.65
C ALA A 338 -0.09 -18.76 13.67
N GLU A 339 -0.95 -17.77 13.42
CA GLU A 339 -2.10 -17.44 14.26
C GLU A 339 -3.08 -18.62 14.35
N GLU A 340 -3.42 -19.24 13.21
CA GLU A 340 -4.31 -20.40 13.16
C GLU A 340 -3.76 -21.61 13.95
N ASN A 341 -2.42 -21.75 13.99
CA ASN A 341 -1.74 -22.84 14.73
C ASN A 341 -1.29 -22.45 16.15
N ASN A 342 -1.56 -21.22 16.61
CA ASN A 342 -1.15 -20.67 17.91
C ASN A 342 0.38 -20.77 18.16
N VAL A 343 1.19 -20.41 17.16
CA VAL A 343 2.64 -20.39 17.21
C VAL A 343 3.18 -19.05 16.73
N LEU A 344 4.48 -18.79 16.93
CA LEU A 344 5.16 -17.69 16.25
C LEU A 344 5.46 -18.06 14.79
N ALA A 345 5.27 -17.10 13.90
CA ALA A 345 5.68 -17.25 12.51
C ALA A 345 7.21 -17.24 12.40
N ASP A 346 7.77 -18.14 11.62
CA ASP A 346 9.14 -18.02 11.09
C ASP A 346 9.08 -17.18 9.82
N LEU A 347 9.78 -16.04 9.83
CA LEU A 347 9.76 -15.06 8.73
C LEU A 347 11.14 -14.94 8.05
N ARG A 348 12.11 -15.78 8.41
CA ARG A 348 13.46 -15.77 7.83
C ARG A 348 13.40 -16.00 6.32
N GLY A 349 14.20 -15.24 5.58
CA GLY A 349 14.22 -15.29 4.12
C GLY A 349 13.09 -14.51 3.41
N LEU A 350 12.22 -13.83 4.16
CA LEU A 350 11.11 -13.03 3.61
C LEU A 350 11.41 -11.51 3.54
N GLY A 351 12.67 -11.13 3.64
CA GLY A 351 13.10 -9.73 3.43
C GLY A 351 13.08 -9.31 1.96
N LEU A 352 13.05 -8.00 1.72
CA LEU A 352 13.01 -7.45 0.34
C LEU A 352 14.30 -7.73 -0.45
N GLU A 353 15.42 -7.96 0.21
CA GLU A 353 16.68 -8.35 -0.46
C GLU A 353 16.60 -9.72 -1.13
N ASN A 354 15.64 -10.57 -0.76
CA ASN A 354 15.37 -11.87 -1.36
C ASN A 354 14.25 -11.81 -2.43
N ALA A 355 13.85 -10.61 -2.83
CA ALA A 355 12.78 -10.39 -3.81
C ALA A 355 13.22 -10.64 -5.26
#